data_a07d2f578069601ca26c29416c62948e
#
_entry.id   a07d2f578069601ca26c29416c62948e
#
_cell.length_a   1.000
_cell.length_b   1.000
_cell.length_c   1.000
_cell.angle_alpha   90.00
_cell.angle_beta   90.00
_cell.angle_gamma   90.00
#
_symmetry.space_group_name_H-M   'P 1'
#
loop_
_entity.id
_entity.type
_entity.pdbx_description
1 polymer ?
#
loop_
_entity_poly.entity_id
_entity_poly.type
_entity_poly.pdbx_seq_one_letter_code
_entity_poly.pdbx_strand_id
1 'polypeptide(L)'
;MEGLGTIRESGIERFGRFYGVYSGFVKSIEDPLELNHLLLYIPEVLGTTGSLIWALPKGSFSGKGYGVQVIPKVGDTVWVTFRHGHPRYPLWEHSYFATDEKPEDFKELDTYGFITPGGIKVLLKDSDLSIQVETPDGNKISVKDEDTSIVLENKDGTKLEVKGKEILVNGGNHLTQAEELKKILKKLQHHLFMYSKNILSIAQVPEIGTTSVPPDIGLEKWKLSLKDFLTDW
;
A
#
# COMPACT_ATOMS: atom_id res chain seq x y z
N MET A 1 4.59 -62.20 5.19
CA MET A 1 3.28 -61.55 5.38
C MET A 1 3.18 -60.68 6.65
N GLU A 2 4.11 -60.86 7.61
CA GLU A 2 4.12 -60.07 8.87
C GLU A 2 4.27 -58.54 8.67
N GLY A 3 5.02 -58.09 7.67
CA GLY A 3 5.24 -56.67 7.44
C GLY A 3 4.01 -55.87 7.02
N LEU A 4 3.07 -56.46 6.29
CA LEU A 4 1.83 -55.82 5.84
C LEU A 4 0.82 -55.65 6.99
N GLY A 5 0.76 -56.61 7.93
CA GLY A 5 -0.06 -56.48 9.14
C GLY A 5 0.39 -55.34 10.03
N THR A 6 1.70 -55.19 10.21
CA THR A 6 2.31 -54.15 11.03
C THR A 6 2.11 -52.76 10.44
N ILE A 7 2.18 -52.59 9.11
CA ILE A 7 1.89 -51.30 8.43
C ILE A 7 0.42 -50.92 8.62
N ARG A 8 -0.47 -51.90 8.63
CA ARG A 8 -1.91 -51.68 8.78
C ARG A 8 -2.29 -51.23 10.17
N GLU A 9 -1.56 -51.65 11.20
CA GLU A 9 -1.86 -51.36 12.61
C GLU A 9 -1.07 -50.18 13.18
N SER A 10 0.16 -49.94 12.71
CA SER A 10 1.09 -48.97 13.31
C SER A 10 1.56 -47.88 12.35
N GLY A 11 1.13 -47.90 11.09
CA GLY A 11 1.63 -46.98 10.05
C GLY A 11 3.05 -47.29 9.60
N ILE A 12 3.50 -46.55 8.57
CA ILE A 12 4.86 -46.71 8.03
C ILE A 12 5.91 -45.92 8.84
N GLU A 13 5.50 -45.05 9.70
CA GLU A 13 6.35 -44.26 10.61
C GLU A 13 7.19 -45.17 11.51
N ARG A 14 6.69 -46.35 11.87
CA ARG A 14 7.41 -47.36 12.63
C ARG A 14 8.73 -47.80 11.97
N PHE A 15 8.84 -47.66 10.64
CA PHE A 15 10.04 -47.95 9.91
C PHE A 15 10.97 -46.74 9.74
N GLY A 16 10.70 -45.64 10.49
CA GLY A 16 11.50 -44.44 10.43
C GLY A 16 11.29 -43.64 9.13
N ARG A 17 10.11 -43.79 8.53
CA ARG A 17 9.71 -43.06 7.32
C ARG A 17 8.46 -42.27 7.58
N PHE A 18 8.50 -40.99 7.24
CA PHE A 18 7.47 -39.99 7.54
C PHE A 18 6.93 -39.42 6.24
N TYR A 19 5.76 -39.88 5.80
CA TYR A 19 5.10 -39.45 4.55
C TYR A 19 3.86 -38.58 4.79
N GLY A 20 3.54 -38.35 6.05
CA GLY A 20 2.46 -37.44 6.46
C GLY A 20 2.85 -35.96 6.37
N VAL A 21 1.94 -35.14 6.82
CA VAL A 21 2.15 -33.70 7.09
C VAL A 21 2.21 -33.54 8.59
N TYR A 22 3.20 -32.84 9.10
CA TYR A 22 3.51 -32.69 10.52
C TYR A 22 3.54 -31.22 10.90
N SER A 23 3.32 -30.92 12.18
CA SER A 23 3.45 -29.55 12.68
C SER A 23 4.89 -29.28 13.10
N GLY A 24 5.47 -28.19 12.58
CA GLY A 24 6.79 -27.70 12.96
C GLY A 24 6.70 -26.34 13.63
N PHE A 25 7.38 -26.18 14.77
CA PHE A 25 7.47 -24.91 15.50
C PHE A 25 8.77 -24.20 15.15
N VAL A 26 8.70 -22.96 14.66
CA VAL A 26 9.85 -22.16 14.25
C VAL A 26 10.67 -21.76 15.48
N LYS A 27 11.94 -22.13 15.53
CA LYS A 27 12.89 -21.78 16.60
C LYS A 27 13.95 -20.78 16.17
N SER A 28 14.31 -20.74 14.89
CA SER A 28 15.15 -19.70 14.30
C SER A 28 14.84 -19.53 12.82
N ILE A 29 14.98 -18.32 12.35
CA ILE A 29 14.90 -17.91 10.94
C ILE A 29 16.27 -17.42 10.42
N GLU A 30 17.29 -17.41 11.27
CA GLU A 30 18.66 -16.98 10.94
C GLU A 30 19.39 -18.13 10.24
N ASP A 31 19.11 -18.33 8.95
CA ASP A 31 19.70 -19.36 8.12
C ASP A 31 21.14 -19.00 7.74
N PRO A 32 22.16 -19.79 8.15
CA PRO A 32 23.55 -19.54 7.77
C PRO A 32 23.83 -19.62 6.27
N LEU A 33 22.93 -20.25 5.50
CA LEU A 33 23.07 -20.43 4.05
C LEU A 33 22.28 -19.38 3.24
N GLU A 34 21.50 -18.51 3.92
CA GLU A 34 20.66 -17.49 3.28
C GLU A 34 19.68 -18.04 2.22
N LEU A 35 19.18 -19.25 2.43
CA LEU A 35 18.25 -19.96 1.54
C LEU A 35 16.84 -20.07 2.10
N ASN A 36 16.52 -19.27 3.14
CA ASN A 36 15.26 -19.31 3.86
C ASN A 36 14.95 -20.66 4.55
N HIS A 37 15.98 -21.37 4.99
CA HIS A 37 15.79 -22.50 5.87
C HIS A 37 15.23 -22.02 7.22
N LEU A 38 14.39 -22.85 7.83
CA LEU A 38 13.90 -22.64 9.19
C LEU A 38 14.46 -23.70 10.13
N LEU A 39 14.92 -23.28 11.28
CA LEU A 39 15.26 -24.23 12.36
C LEU A 39 13.97 -24.60 13.09
N LEU A 40 13.56 -25.84 12.97
CA LEU A 40 12.27 -26.32 13.45
C LEU A 40 12.39 -27.33 14.58
N TYR A 41 11.42 -27.28 15.50
CA TYR A 41 11.08 -28.36 16.42
C TYR A 41 9.84 -29.08 15.88
N ILE A 42 9.94 -30.38 15.66
CA ILE A 42 8.89 -31.25 15.11
C ILE A 42 8.64 -32.39 16.11
N PRO A 43 7.74 -32.20 17.11
CA PRO A 43 7.59 -33.13 18.23
C PRO A 43 7.17 -34.53 17.80
N GLU A 44 6.29 -34.63 16.80
CA GLU A 44 5.79 -35.93 16.30
C GLU A 44 6.87 -36.80 15.66
N VAL A 45 7.97 -36.22 15.19
CA VAL A 45 9.04 -36.91 14.49
C VAL A 45 10.33 -36.98 15.33
N LEU A 46 10.66 -35.88 16.02
CA LEU A 46 11.91 -35.76 16.79
C LEU A 46 11.72 -36.13 18.28
N GLY A 47 10.46 -36.41 18.70
CA GLY A 47 10.14 -36.72 20.08
C GLY A 47 10.28 -35.50 21.00
N THR A 48 10.22 -35.77 22.31
CA THR A 48 10.23 -34.73 23.36
C THR A 48 11.64 -34.28 23.77
N THR A 49 12.68 -34.76 23.12
CA THR A 49 14.08 -34.46 23.47
C THR A 49 14.54 -33.05 23.13
N GLY A 50 13.67 -32.23 22.48
CA GLY A 50 13.99 -30.86 22.09
C GLY A 50 14.97 -30.75 20.90
N SER A 51 15.20 -31.86 20.18
CA SER A 51 16.05 -31.86 18.97
C SER A 51 15.48 -30.90 17.93
N LEU A 52 16.37 -30.15 17.28
CA LEU A 52 16.03 -29.17 16.25
C LEU A 52 16.63 -29.61 14.92
N ILE A 53 15.98 -29.21 13.82
CA ILE A 53 16.44 -29.54 12.47
C ILE A 53 16.16 -28.38 11.51
N TRP A 54 17.12 -28.15 10.60
CA TRP A 54 16.93 -27.19 9.52
C TRP A 54 16.07 -27.77 8.41
N ALA A 55 15.00 -27.10 8.07
CA ALA A 55 14.06 -27.45 7.01
C ALA A 55 14.22 -26.51 5.82
N LEU A 56 14.31 -27.09 4.63
CA LEU A 56 14.37 -26.35 3.37
C LEU A 56 12.96 -25.84 3.01
N PRO A 57 12.81 -24.59 2.48
CA PRO A 57 11.51 -24.13 2.02
C PRO A 57 11.00 -24.93 0.82
N LYS A 58 9.74 -25.33 0.88
CA LYS A 58 8.99 -25.85 -0.27
C LYS A 58 8.21 -24.69 -0.87
N GLY A 59 8.95 -23.81 -1.55
CA GLY A 59 8.39 -22.59 -2.13
C GLY A 59 7.51 -22.84 -3.36
N SER A 60 6.58 -21.94 -3.61
CA SER A 60 5.66 -22.01 -4.76
C SER A 60 6.27 -21.46 -6.05
N PHE A 61 7.20 -20.50 -5.93
CA PHE A 61 7.74 -19.76 -7.08
C PHE A 61 9.08 -19.14 -6.73
N SER A 62 10.16 -19.60 -7.36
CA SER A 62 11.49 -19.01 -7.19
C SER A 62 12.43 -19.39 -8.34
N GLY A 63 13.38 -18.49 -8.67
CA GLY A 63 14.41 -18.73 -9.67
C GLY A 63 15.53 -17.69 -9.55
N LYS A 64 16.47 -17.68 -10.51
CA LYS A 64 17.61 -16.77 -10.49
C LYS A 64 17.15 -15.33 -10.65
N GLY A 65 17.15 -14.55 -9.55
CA GLY A 65 16.80 -13.13 -9.53
C GLY A 65 15.31 -12.83 -9.44
N TYR A 66 14.45 -13.81 -9.18
CA TYR A 66 13.02 -13.62 -8.98
C TYR A 66 12.42 -14.65 -8.03
N GLY A 67 11.28 -14.32 -7.42
CA GLY A 67 10.56 -15.24 -6.54
C GLY A 67 9.58 -14.55 -5.60
N VAL A 68 8.89 -15.38 -4.81
CA VAL A 68 8.08 -14.95 -3.68
C VAL A 68 8.78 -15.33 -2.39
N GLN A 69 8.92 -14.39 -1.49
CA GLN A 69 9.51 -14.62 -0.18
C GLN A 69 8.49 -14.25 0.91
N VAL A 70 8.07 -15.25 1.67
CA VAL A 70 7.24 -15.10 2.86
C VAL A 70 7.87 -15.94 3.96
N ILE A 71 8.37 -15.30 5.01
CA ILE A 71 9.07 -15.98 6.10
C ILE A 71 8.25 -15.79 7.39
N PRO A 72 7.88 -16.89 8.08
CA PRO A 72 7.20 -16.83 9.36
C PRO A 72 8.13 -16.31 10.46
N LYS A 73 7.56 -15.92 11.59
CA LYS A 73 8.31 -15.53 12.80
C LYS A 73 8.77 -16.74 13.61
N VAL A 74 9.75 -16.50 14.46
CA VAL A 74 10.06 -17.42 15.57
C VAL A 74 8.83 -17.54 16.47
N GLY A 75 8.43 -18.79 16.74
CA GLY A 75 7.22 -19.13 17.48
C GLY A 75 6.05 -19.58 16.61
N ASP A 76 6.02 -19.18 15.34
CA ASP A 76 4.95 -19.59 14.42
C ASP A 76 4.99 -21.10 14.15
N THR A 77 3.85 -21.63 13.73
CA THR A 77 3.69 -23.02 13.33
C THR A 77 3.66 -23.12 11.81
N VAL A 78 4.38 -24.10 11.28
CA VAL A 78 4.45 -24.40 9.83
C VAL A 78 4.14 -25.86 9.56
N TRP A 79 3.64 -26.15 8.37
CA TRP A 79 3.53 -27.52 7.90
C TRP A 79 4.88 -28.04 7.45
N VAL A 80 5.17 -29.32 7.79
CA VAL A 80 6.42 -29.99 7.44
C VAL A 80 6.13 -31.31 6.75
N THR A 81 6.81 -31.52 5.65
CA THR A 81 6.88 -32.80 4.94
C THR A 81 8.33 -33.26 4.84
N PHE A 82 8.57 -34.50 4.49
CA PHE A 82 9.93 -35.06 4.41
C PHE A 82 10.22 -35.59 3.02
N ARG A 83 11.36 -35.17 2.45
CA ARG A 83 11.80 -35.69 1.13
C ARG A 83 12.00 -37.20 1.21
N HIS A 84 11.26 -37.93 0.38
CA HIS A 84 11.22 -39.40 0.38
C HIS A 84 10.90 -40.03 1.76
N GLY A 85 10.16 -39.29 2.58
CA GLY A 85 9.82 -39.71 3.94
C GLY A 85 11.01 -39.80 4.90
N HIS A 86 12.18 -39.24 4.54
CA HIS A 86 13.37 -39.37 5.36
C HIS A 86 13.50 -38.23 6.38
N PRO A 87 13.54 -38.51 7.70
CA PRO A 87 13.47 -37.48 8.74
C PRO A 87 14.62 -36.46 8.71
N ARG A 88 15.73 -36.77 8.05
CA ARG A 88 16.87 -35.84 7.89
C ARG A 88 16.67 -34.77 6.80
N TYR A 89 15.60 -34.87 6.00
CA TYR A 89 15.35 -33.95 4.89
C TYR A 89 13.97 -33.30 4.99
N PRO A 90 13.70 -32.50 6.03
CA PRO A 90 12.44 -31.82 6.19
C PRO A 90 12.30 -30.68 5.16
N LEU A 91 11.07 -30.50 4.70
CA LEU A 91 10.64 -29.41 3.87
C LEU A 91 9.54 -28.68 4.63
N TRP A 92 9.69 -27.38 4.84
CA TRP A 92 8.61 -26.57 5.42
C TRP A 92 7.79 -25.88 4.32
N GLU A 93 6.50 -25.79 4.54
CA GLU A 93 5.57 -25.11 3.65
C GLU A 93 4.47 -24.45 4.50
N HIS A 94 3.98 -23.32 4.07
CA HIS A 94 2.86 -22.59 4.65
C HIS A 94 2.79 -22.58 6.19
N SER A 95 2.42 -21.45 6.75
CA SER A 95 1.94 -21.35 8.12
C SER A 95 0.40 -21.41 8.14
N TYR A 96 -0.17 -21.59 9.31
CA TYR A 96 -1.61 -21.55 9.54
C TYR A 96 -1.91 -20.81 10.84
N PHE A 97 -3.08 -20.23 10.91
CA PHE A 97 -3.52 -19.57 12.13
C PHE A 97 -3.97 -20.60 13.17
N ALA A 98 -3.39 -20.54 14.36
CA ALA A 98 -3.93 -21.24 15.50
C ALA A 98 -5.19 -20.51 16.03
N THR A 99 -5.77 -21.05 17.11
CA THR A 99 -6.93 -20.41 17.75
C THR A 99 -6.56 -19.01 18.19
N ASP A 100 -7.42 -18.03 17.85
CA ASP A 100 -7.27 -16.60 18.18
C ASP A 100 -6.09 -15.86 17.51
N GLU A 101 -5.41 -16.47 16.53
CA GLU A 101 -4.32 -15.84 15.82
C GLU A 101 -4.73 -15.14 14.51
N LYS A 102 -5.93 -15.42 13.99
CA LYS A 102 -6.40 -14.84 12.74
C LYS A 102 -6.62 -13.33 12.89
N PRO A 103 -5.95 -12.48 12.06
CA PRO A 103 -6.16 -11.04 12.10
C PRO A 103 -7.61 -10.64 11.90
N GLU A 104 -8.04 -9.56 12.56
CA GLU A 104 -9.38 -8.99 12.41
C GLU A 104 -9.72 -8.67 10.95
N ASP A 105 -8.75 -8.13 10.21
CA ASP A 105 -8.90 -7.79 8.79
C ASP A 105 -9.31 -8.99 7.92
N PHE A 106 -9.02 -10.23 8.35
CA PHE A 106 -9.36 -11.46 7.62
C PHE A 106 -10.59 -12.20 8.16
N LYS A 107 -11.32 -11.61 9.09
CA LYS A 107 -12.54 -12.23 9.62
C LYS A 107 -13.65 -12.33 8.58
N GLU A 108 -13.74 -11.31 7.71
CA GLU A 108 -14.66 -11.32 6.57
C GLU A 108 -14.09 -12.23 5.46
N LEU A 109 -14.96 -13.06 4.88
CA LEU A 109 -14.54 -14.07 3.90
C LEU A 109 -14.27 -13.50 2.50
N ASP A 110 -14.65 -12.26 2.26
CA ASP A 110 -14.45 -11.52 1.01
C ASP A 110 -13.17 -10.67 1.00
N THR A 111 -12.38 -10.76 2.07
CA THR A 111 -11.11 -10.04 2.21
C THR A 111 -9.93 -10.96 1.93
N TYR A 112 -9.12 -10.58 0.97
CA TYR A 112 -7.91 -11.26 0.53
C TYR A 112 -6.69 -10.37 0.76
N GLY A 113 -5.52 -10.97 0.94
CA GLY A 113 -4.30 -10.20 1.08
C GLY A 113 -3.26 -10.81 1.99
N PHE A 114 -2.34 -9.98 2.44
CA PHE A 114 -1.35 -10.37 3.43
C PHE A 114 -1.05 -9.23 4.40
N ILE A 115 -0.65 -9.60 5.61
CA ILE A 115 -0.19 -8.71 6.66
C ILE A 115 1.19 -9.19 7.07
N THR A 116 2.20 -8.32 6.93
CA THR A 116 3.55 -8.69 7.33
C THR A 116 3.68 -8.73 8.86
N PRO A 117 4.66 -9.44 9.40
CA PRO A 117 4.95 -9.41 10.83
C PRO A 117 5.22 -8.01 11.41
N GLY A 118 5.68 -7.07 10.59
CA GLY A 118 5.86 -5.66 10.97
C GLY A 118 4.59 -4.82 10.87
N GLY A 119 3.44 -5.42 10.46
CA GLY A 119 2.14 -4.74 10.41
C GLY A 119 1.85 -4.02 9.08
N ILE A 120 2.67 -4.17 8.04
CA ILE A 120 2.30 -3.68 6.69
C ILE A 120 1.19 -4.56 6.15
N LYS A 121 0.11 -3.94 5.69
CA LYS A 121 -1.07 -4.61 5.14
C LYS A 121 -1.18 -4.37 3.64
N VAL A 122 -1.55 -5.40 2.90
CA VAL A 122 -2.07 -5.31 1.52
C VAL A 122 -3.36 -6.11 1.48
N LEU A 123 -4.47 -5.42 1.29
CA LEU A 123 -5.80 -5.99 1.37
C LEU A 123 -6.57 -5.72 0.07
N LEU A 124 -7.30 -6.72 -0.38
CA LEU A 124 -8.26 -6.65 -1.48
C LEU A 124 -9.61 -7.08 -0.93
N LYS A 125 -10.63 -6.30 -1.17
CA LYS A 125 -11.97 -6.59 -0.68
C LYS A 125 -12.97 -6.63 -1.84
N ASP A 126 -13.62 -7.78 -2.01
CA ASP A 126 -14.52 -8.01 -3.13
C ASP A 126 -15.87 -7.30 -2.95
N SER A 127 -16.34 -7.14 -1.71
CA SER A 127 -17.65 -6.54 -1.43
C SER A 127 -17.76 -5.07 -1.86
N ASP A 128 -16.68 -4.31 -1.77
CA ASP A 128 -16.60 -2.89 -2.15
C ASP A 128 -15.60 -2.62 -3.28
N LEU A 129 -15.10 -3.68 -3.92
CA LEU A 129 -14.12 -3.63 -5.01
C LEU A 129 -12.95 -2.70 -4.70
N SER A 130 -12.35 -2.91 -3.52
CA SER A 130 -11.27 -2.04 -3.03
C SER A 130 -9.93 -2.73 -2.91
N ILE A 131 -8.87 -1.93 -3.08
CA ILE A 131 -7.48 -2.30 -2.83
C ILE A 131 -6.93 -1.32 -1.81
N GLN A 132 -6.30 -1.83 -0.75
CA GLN A 132 -5.70 -1.02 0.30
C GLN A 132 -4.28 -1.49 0.61
N VAL A 133 -3.34 -0.55 0.68
CA VAL A 133 -2.00 -0.75 1.24
C VAL A 133 -1.86 0.20 2.42
N GLU A 134 -1.46 -0.33 3.58
CA GLU A 134 -1.35 0.46 4.81
C GLU A 134 -0.07 0.09 5.56
N THR A 135 0.60 1.10 6.11
CA THR A 135 1.74 0.92 7.01
C THR A 135 1.28 1.04 8.47
N PRO A 136 2.02 0.47 9.45
CA PRO A 136 1.68 0.58 10.87
C PRO A 136 1.53 2.02 11.37
N ASP A 137 2.27 2.96 10.77
CA ASP A 137 2.23 4.38 11.13
C ASP A 137 1.04 5.14 10.52
N GLY A 138 0.18 4.46 9.72
CA GLY A 138 -1.01 5.05 9.15
C GLY A 138 -0.84 5.70 7.77
N ASN A 139 0.30 5.49 7.07
CA ASN A 139 0.37 5.85 5.64
C ASN A 139 -0.44 4.86 4.83
N LYS A 140 -1.28 5.37 3.92
CA LYS A 140 -2.28 4.58 3.22
C LYS A 140 -2.36 4.89 1.74
N ILE A 141 -2.52 3.85 0.94
CA ILE A 141 -2.90 3.91 -0.47
C ILE A 141 -4.21 3.14 -0.59
N SER A 142 -5.24 3.73 -1.17
CA SER A 142 -6.50 3.02 -1.41
C SER A 142 -7.08 3.34 -2.77
N VAL A 143 -7.68 2.33 -3.38
CA VAL A 143 -8.46 2.41 -4.62
C VAL A 143 -9.82 1.84 -4.29
N LYS A 144 -10.89 2.55 -4.65
CA LYS A 144 -12.27 2.10 -4.51
C LYS A 144 -13.06 2.36 -5.77
N ASP A 145 -13.67 1.33 -6.32
CA ASP A 145 -14.47 1.43 -7.53
C ASP A 145 -15.80 2.13 -7.27
N GLU A 146 -16.44 1.87 -6.14
CA GLU A 146 -17.73 2.49 -5.79
C GLU A 146 -17.69 4.01 -5.83
N ASP A 147 -16.63 4.61 -5.28
CA ASP A 147 -16.41 6.05 -5.25
C ASP A 147 -15.62 6.58 -6.45
N THR A 148 -15.16 5.70 -7.34
CA THR A 148 -14.22 6.01 -8.43
C THR A 148 -13.02 6.81 -7.91
N SER A 149 -12.46 6.38 -6.76
CA SER A 149 -11.45 7.15 -6.04
C SER A 149 -10.14 6.41 -5.88
N ILE A 150 -9.03 7.17 -6.03
CA ILE A 150 -7.68 6.74 -5.67
C ILE A 150 -7.17 7.73 -4.62
N VAL A 151 -6.75 7.23 -3.48
CA VAL A 151 -6.34 8.05 -2.33
C VAL A 151 -4.94 7.67 -1.88
N LEU A 152 -4.10 8.68 -1.70
CA LEU A 152 -2.83 8.62 -0.99
C LEU A 152 -2.96 9.46 0.27
N GLU A 153 -2.72 8.87 1.42
CA GLU A 153 -2.81 9.56 2.71
C GLU A 153 -1.58 9.24 3.56
N ASN A 154 -1.00 10.25 4.19
CA ASN A 154 0.08 10.05 5.12
C ASN A 154 -0.43 10.04 6.56
N LYS A 155 0.43 9.60 7.49
CA LYS A 155 0.14 9.54 8.93
C LYS A 155 -0.30 10.88 9.55
N ASP A 156 0.09 12.00 8.95
CA ASP A 156 -0.22 13.36 9.43
C ASP A 156 -1.52 13.90 8.84
N GLY A 157 -2.25 13.08 8.08
CA GLY A 157 -3.53 13.41 7.47
C GLY A 157 -3.44 14.21 6.18
N THR A 158 -2.24 14.37 5.58
CA THR A 158 -2.12 14.95 4.24
C THR A 158 -2.63 13.95 3.22
N LYS A 159 -3.62 14.37 2.43
CA LYS A 159 -4.36 13.53 1.49
C LYS A 159 -4.27 14.06 0.07
N LEU A 160 -3.92 13.19 -0.87
CA LEU A 160 -4.09 13.39 -2.31
C LEU A 160 -5.15 12.43 -2.80
N GLU A 161 -6.21 12.94 -3.40
CA GLU A 161 -7.33 12.15 -3.88
C GLU A 161 -7.60 12.45 -5.35
N VAL A 162 -7.68 11.41 -6.17
CA VAL A 162 -8.21 11.47 -7.53
C VAL A 162 -9.63 10.93 -7.48
N LYS A 163 -10.62 11.75 -7.77
CA LYS A 163 -12.03 11.39 -7.75
C LYS A 163 -12.73 11.84 -9.03
N GLY A 164 -13.19 10.89 -9.84
CA GLY A 164 -13.75 11.17 -11.14
C GLY A 164 -12.77 11.91 -12.05
N LYS A 165 -13.00 13.19 -12.32
CA LYS A 165 -12.13 14.06 -13.15
C LYS A 165 -11.34 15.08 -12.35
N GLU A 166 -11.35 14.99 -11.04
CA GLU A 166 -10.78 15.99 -10.14
C GLU A 166 -9.59 15.40 -9.36
N ILE A 167 -8.62 16.25 -9.07
CA ILE A 167 -7.52 15.97 -8.16
C ILE A 167 -7.69 16.91 -6.95
N LEU A 168 -7.84 16.33 -5.78
CA LEU A 168 -8.07 17.05 -4.53
C LEU A 168 -6.85 16.88 -3.61
N VAL A 169 -6.41 17.98 -3.03
CA VAL A 169 -5.36 17.96 -2.00
C VAL A 169 -6.00 18.41 -0.68
N ASN A 170 -5.85 17.62 0.38
CA ASN A 170 -6.44 17.88 1.70
C ASN A 170 -7.95 18.22 1.64
N GLY A 171 -8.72 17.40 0.93
CA GLY A 171 -10.16 17.61 0.80
C GLY A 171 -10.56 18.85 -0.02
N GLY A 172 -9.69 19.30 -0.93
CA GLY A 172 -10.00 20.41 -1.83
C GLY A 172 -9.54 21.78 -1.32
N ASN A 173 -8.92 21.87 -0.15
CA ASN A 173 -8.50 23.14 0.43
C ASN A 173 -7.56 23.96 -0.49
N HIS A 174 -6.63 23.30 -1.20
CA HIS A 174 -5.73 24.02 -2.11
C HIS A 174 -6.37 24.43 -3.42
N LEU A 175 -7.31 23.66 -3.96
CA LEU A 175 -8.08 24.03 -5.15
C LEU A 175 -9.08 25.16 -4.82
N THR A 176 -9.68 25.12 -3.63
CA THR A 176 -10.55 26.20 -3.14
C THR A 176 -9.76 27.48 -2.98
N GLN A 177 -8.53 27.44 -2.47
CA GLN A 177 -7.65 28.62 -2.38
C GLN A 177 -7.29 29.18 -3.76
N ALA A 178 -7.05 28.32 -4.77
CA ALA A 178 -6.78 28.76 -6.13
C ALA A 178 -8.00 29.47 -6.76
N GLU A 179 -9.23 28.95 -6.56
CA GLU A 179 -10.45 29.59 -7.04
C GLU A 179 -10.76 30.90 -6.28
N GLU A 180 -10.51 30.97 -4.99
CA GLU A 180 -10.62 32.20 -4.21
C GLU A 180 -9.61 33.24 -4.66
N LEU A 181 -8.35 32.85 -4.87
CA LEU A 181 -7.32 33.72 -5.42
C LEU A 181 -7.72 34.25 -6.80
N LYS A 182 -8.25 33.40 -7.66
CA LYS A 182 -8.78 33.78 -8.98
C LYS A 182 -9.94 34.78 -8.90
N LYS A 183 -10.84 34.60 -7.93
CA LYS A 183 -11.91 35.57 -7.64
C LYS A 183 -11.36 36.91 -7.16
N ILE A 184 -10.36 36.89 -6.28
CA ILE A 184 -9.70 38.11 -5.77
C ILE A 184 -8.99 38.82 -6.90
N LEU A 185 -8.24 38.12 -7.75
CA LEU A 185 -7.57 38.71 -8.92
C LEU A 185 -8.55 39.31 -9.91
N LYS A 186 -9.70 38.68 -10.18
CA LYS A 186 -10.77 39.27 -11.02
C LYS A 186 -11.36 40.54 -10.43
N LYS A 187 -11.59 40.57 -9.11
CA LYS A 187 -12.06 41.78 -8.42
C LYS A 187 -11.01 42.89 -8.49
N LEU A 188 -9.74 42.58 -8.27
CA LEU A 188 -8.66 43.57 -8.35
C LEU A 188 -8.56 44.15 -9.78
N GLN A 189 -8.61 43.30 -10.79
CA GLN A 189 -8.63 43.69 -12.20
C GLN A 189 -9.80 44.68 -12.49
N HIS A 190 -11.00 44.35 -11.99
CA HIS A 190 -12.17 45.23 -12.16
C HIS A 190 -11.97 46.62 -11.48
N HIS A 191 -11.42 46.63 -10.27
CA HIS A 191 -11.15 47.89 -9.56
C HIS A 191 -10.10 48.72 -10.28
N LEU A 192 -8.99 48.12 -10.75
CA LEU A 192 -7.99 48.84 -11.53
C LEU A 192 -8.53 49.40 -12.84
N PHE A 193 -9.43 48.66 -13.51
CA PHE A 193 -10.09 49.12 -14.71
C PHE A 193 -11.00 50.33 -14.43
N MET A 194 -11.79 50.30 -13.34
CA MET A 194 -12.67 51.42 -12.94
C MET A 194 -11.85 52.66 -12.53
N TYR A 195 -10.71 52.46 -11.84
CA TYR A 195 -9.79 53.54 -11.46
C TYR A 195 -9.18 54.19 -12.68
N SER A 196 -8.74 53.42 -13.68
CA SER A 196 -8.19 53.93 -14.94
C SER A 196 -9.23 54.75 -15.73
N LYS A 197 -10.52 54.34 -15.74
CA LYS A 197 -11.60 55.11 -16.35
C LYS A 197 -11.85 56.43 -15.65
N ASN A 198 -11.83 56.46 -14.32
CA ASN A 198 -12.03 57.69 -13.55
C ASN A 198 -10.90 58.70 -13.77
N ILE A 199 -9.64 58.23 -13.83
CA ILE A 199 -8.51 59.10 -14.15
C ILE A 199 -8.64 59.68 -15.56
N LEU A 200 -9.03 58.90 -16.56
CA LEU A 200 -9.28 59.38 -17.91
C LEU A 200 -10.44 60.37 -18.00
N SER A 201 -11.50 60.21 -17.19
CA SER A 201 -12.61 61.15 -17.14
C SER A 201 -12.23 62.50 -16.49
N ILE A 202 -11.35 62.49 -15.49
CA ILE A 202 -10.81 63.70 -14.86
C ILE A 202 -9.89 64.47 -15.83
N ALA A 203 -9.12 63.75 -16.67
CA ALA A 203 -8.26 64.38 -17.69
C ALA A 203 -9.05 65.06 -18.85
N GLN A 204 -10.35 64.80 -18.96
CA GLN A 204 -11.25 65.42 -19.97
C GLN A 204 -12.00 66.66 -19.46
N VAL A 205 -11.74 67.12 -18.25
CA VAL A 205 -12.34 68.37 -17.75
C VAL A 205 -11.62 69.56 -18.36
N PRO A 206 -12.34 70.51 -19.08
CA PRO A 206 -11.69 71.52 -19.93
C PRO A 206 -11.00 72.65 -19.18
N GLU A 207 -11.01 72.74 -17.88
CA GLU A 207 -10.50 73.84 -17.07
C GLU A 207 -9.12 73.63 -16.43
N ILE A 208 -8.52 72.46 -16.53
CA ILE A 208 -7.17 72.32 -16.03
C ILE A 208 -6.20 72.28 -17.24
N GLY A 209 -5.41 73.37 -17.33
CA GLY A 209 -4.55 73.70 -18.44
C GLY A 209 -3.76 72.50 -19.00
N THR A 210 -3.67 72.44 -20.31
CA THR A 210 -3.12 71.42 -21.16
C THR A 210 -1.75 70.96 -20.73
N THR A 211 -1.74 69.89 -19.92
CA THR A 211 -0.59 68.99 -19.93
C THR A 211 -0.98 67.82 -20.84
N SER A 212 -0.35 67.77 -22.00
CA SER A 212 -0.50 66.68 -22.96
C SER A 212 -0.17 65.34 -22.27
N VAL A 213 -1.23 64.63 -21.90
CA VAL A 213 -1.09 63.20 -21.56
C VAL A 213 -0.74 62.48 -22.88
N PRO A 214 0.35 61.74 -22.95
CA PRO A 214 0.69 61.00 -24.16
C PRO A 214 -0.47 60.08 -24.55
N PRO A 215 -0.93 60.04 -25.79
CA PRO A 215 -2.09 59.30 -26.23
C PRO A 215 -1.92 57.77 -26.21
N ASP A 216 -0.81 57.26 -25.74
CA ASP A 216 -0.50 55.82 -25.82
C ASP A 216 0.09 55.32 -24.51
N ILE A 217 -0.64 55.43 -23.42
CA ILE A 217 -0.39 54.51 -22.31
C ILE A 217 -1.12 53.21 -22.66
N GLY A 218 -0.38 52.19 -23.07
CA GLY A 218 -0.83 50.90 -23.58
C GLY A 218 -1.84 50.10 -22.77
N LEU A 219 -3.00 50.69 -22.46
CA LEU A 219 -4.13 50.05 -21.79
C LEU A 219 -4.63 48.85 -22.57
N GLU A 220 -4.55 48.87 -23.90
CA GLU A 220 -4.90 47.72 -24.75
C GLU A 220 -3.84 46.61 -24.68
N LYS A 221 -2.55 46.98 -24.66
CA LYS A 221 -1.46 45.99 -24.43
C LYS A 221 -1.51 45.36 -23.04
N TRP A 222 -1.89 46.14 -22.03
CA TRP A 222 -2.02 45.65 -20.67
C TRP A 222 -3.24 44.75 -20.51
N LYS A 223 -4.38 45.02 -21.15
CA LYS A 223 -5.56 44.15 -21.21
C LYS A 223 -5.27 42.83 -21.91
N LEU A 224 -4.53 42.85 -22.99
CA LEU A 224 -4.07 41.62 -23.70
C LEU A 224 -3.16 40.78 -22.82
N SER A 225 -2.13 41.36 -22.21
CA SER A 225 -1.21 40.68 -21.31
C SER A 225 -1.87 40.02 -20.11
N LEU A 226 -2.90 40.67 -19.51
CA LEU A 226 -3.65 40.07 -18.40
C LEU A 226 -4.63 38.99 -18.85
N LYS A 227 -5.17 39.10 -20.05
CA LYS A 227 -6.04 38.08 -20.63
C LYS A 227 -5.23 36.81 -20.95
N ASP A 228 -4.04 36.94 -21.53
CA ASP A 228 -3.16 35.86 -21.84
C ASP A 228 -2.66 35.15 -20.56
N PHE A 229 -2.30 35.92 -19.51
CA PHE A 229 -1.90 35.38 -18.22
C PHE A 229 -3.02 34.61 -17.50
N LEU A 230 -4.30 34.93 -17.72
CA LEU A 230 -5.46 34.30 -17.09
C LEU A 230 -6.05 33.13 -17.91
N THR A 231 -5.62 32.96 -19.17
CA THR A 231 -6.05 31.83 -20.02
C THR A 231 -5.09 30.65 -19.99
N ASP A 232 -3.84 30.84 -19.53
CA ASP A 232 -2.81 29.80 -19.44
C ASP A 232 -2.76 29.11 -18.06
N TRP A 233 -3.78 29.34 -17.22
CA TRP A 233 -3.92 28.67 -15.90
C TRP A 233 -5.27 27.97 -15.74
#